data_fd048134a3630e03b37ae712db9d0b94
#
_entry.id   fd048134a3630e03b37ae712db9d0b94
#
_cell.length_a   1.000
_cell.length_b   1.000
_cell.length_c   1.000
_cell.angle_alpha   90.00
_cell.angle_beta   90.00
_cell.angle_gamma   90.00
#
_symmetry.space_group_name_H-M   'P 1'
#
loop_
_entity.id
_entity.type
_entity.pdbx_description
1 polymer ?
#
loop_
_entity_poly.entity_id
_entity_poly.type
_entity_poly.pdbx_seq_one_letter_code
_entity_poly.pdbx_strand_id
1 'polypeptide(L)'
;MRKIVFILIAAVCGLGFALPVKAAPASAENDAASFASDGFYAQPSVILKISEKESAASLSEERLPASVFLSIDENLAVLGKDGETLGNFSEIYESQIKGKAMPVVCPDTSAAFDAFAAYASGKNITDLAIASESVAVLSKVKSELSARAYYIALASSTDDCLREIGKANAVGAQVLIFSAEETNAEYIRFIQARFKCVWVDTDGSAEQIADAVGQGAYGIIAPDAAKVFEVYGKIGSAKEKNYILSRAPYIAAHRGDTTVHSENTVGAIEDAARIGATHVEIDIRLTADEQIVLLHDDDIRYALRDDAGNPA
;
A
#
# COMPACT_ATOMS: atom_id res chain seq x y z
N MET A 1 -16.73 31.02 1.27
CA MET A 1 -16.68 29.59 1.61
C MET A 1 -15.24 29.22 1.92
N ARG A 2 -14.97 28.61 3.08
CA ARG A 2 -13.63 28.10 3.39
C ARG A 2 -13.45 26.78 2.64
N LYS A 3 -12.46 26.69 1.75
CA LYS A 3 -12.07 25.45 1.10
C LYS A 3 -11.47 24.51 2.15
N ILE A 4 -12.20 23.49 2.55
CA ILE A 4 -11.64 22.32 3.18
C ILE A 4 -11.98 21.19 2.21
N VAL A 5 -11.03 20.85 1.33
CA VAL A 5 -11.17 19.70 0.44
C VAL A 5 -10.77 18.47 1.25
N PHE A 6 -11.75 17.72 1.74
CA PHE A 6 -11.54 16.37 2.21
C PHE A 6 -11.92 15.42 1.06
N ILE A 7 -10.94 14.69 0.55
CA ILE A 7 -11.23 13.52 -0.29
C ILE A 7 -11.54 12.41 0.70
N LEU A 8 -12.81 12.13 0.93
CA LEU A 8 -13.24 10.98 1.72
C LEU A 8 -13.39 9.79 0.77
N ILE A 9 -12.37 8.95 0.71
CA ILE A 9 -12.47 7.67 0.05
C ILE A 9 -13.06 6.69 1.06
N ALA A 10 -14.36 6.43 0.99
CA ALA A 10 -15.02 5.45 1.84
C ALA A 10 -14.84 4.06 1.24
N ALA A 11 -14.19 3.15 2.00
CA ALA A 11 -14.18 1.73 1.66
C ALA A 11 -15.58 1.16 1.87
N VAL A 12 -16.23 0.70 0.81
CA VAL A 12 -17.53 0.00 0.90
C VAL A 12 -17.27 -1.46 1.28
N CYS A 13 -16.56 -1.68 2.39
CA CYS A 13 -16.34 -3.01 2.93
C CYS A 13 -17.11 -3.19 4.23
N GLY A 14 -18.20 -3.95 4.17
CA GLY A 14 -18.65 -4.78 5.29
C GLY A 14 -19.27 -4.12 6.51
N LEU A 15 -19.86 -2.93 6.42
CA LEU A 15 -20.93 -2.57 7.34
C LEU A 15 -22.18 -3.26 6.82
N GLY A 16 -22.62 -4.30 7.57
CA GLY A 16 -23.82 -5.07 7.27
C GLY A 16 -25.08 -4.24 7.33
N PHE A 17 -25.30 -3.39 6.37
CA PHE A 17 -26.62 -2.98 5.97
C PHE A 17 -27.16 -4.14 5.12
N ALA A 18 -27.92 -5.01 5.76
CA ALA A 18 -28.78 -5.94 5.06
C ALA A 18 -29.89 -5.15 4.36
N LEU A 19 -29.53 -4.47 3.28
CA LEU A 19 -30.51 -4.11 2.27
C LEU A 19 -30.90 -5.41 1.55
N PRO A 20 -32.18 -5.67 1.29
CA PRO A 20 -32.59 -6.83 0.52
C PRO A 20 -32.01 -6.65 -0.90
N VAL A 21 -30.83 -7.23 -1.15
CA VAL A 21 -30.25 -7.30 -2.47
C VAL A 21 -31.17 -8.20 -3.28
N LYS A 22 -31.98 -7.62 -4.14
CA LYS A 22 -32.62 -8.38 -5.22
C LYS A 22 -31.44 -8.97 -6.02
N ALA A 23 -31.40 -10.31 -6.06
CA ALA A 23 -30.37 -11.03 -6.81
C ALA A 23 -30.19 -10.38 -8.19
N ALA A 24 -28.95 -9.99 -8.49
CA ALA A 24 -28.61 -9.56 -9.85
C ALA A 24 -28.97 -10.67 -10.85
N PRO A 25 -29.39 -10.35 -12.06
CA PRO A 25 -29.68 -11.37 -13.06
C PRO A 25 -28.41 -12.20 -13.32
N ALA A 26 -28.59 -13.52 -13.54
CA ALA A 26 -27.52 -14.51 -13.69
C ALA A 26 -26.45 -14.19 -14.76
N SER A 27 -26.70 -13.20 -15.62
CA SER A 27 -25.73 -12.67 -16.59
C SER A 27 -24.59 -11.87 -15.96
N ALA A 28 -24.82 -11.23 -14.79
CA ALA A 28 -23.79 -10.44 -14.11
C ALA A 28 -22.76 -11.32 -13.36
N GLU A 29 -23.15 -12.53 -12.93
CA GLU A 29 -22.22 -13.48 -12.32
C GLU A 29 -21.20 -14.04 -13.34
N ASN A 30 -21.62 -14.20 -14.59
CA ASN A 30 -20.73 -14.69 -15.64
C ASN A 30 -19.73 -13.63 -16.10
N ASP A 31 -20.12 -12.34 -16.11
CA ASP A 31 -19.22 -11.25 -16.50
C ASP A 31 -18.15 -10.97 -15.42
N ALA A 32 -18.51 -11.05 -14.14
CA ALA A 32 -17.55 -10.94 -13.05
C ALA A 32 -16.53 -12.10 -13.04
N ALA A 33 -16.96 -13.31 -13.40
CA ALA A 33 -16.08 -14.46 -13.54
C ALA A 33 -15.14 -14.34 -14.76
N SER A 34 -15.58 -13.70 -15.86
CA SER A 34 -14.74 -13.49 -17.05
C SER A 34 -13.65 -12.44 -16.81
N PHE A 35 -13.93 -11.38 -16.04
CA PHE A 35 -12.91 -10.42 -15.61
C PHE A 35 -11.84 -11.06 -14.70
N ALA A 36 -12.20 -12.03 -13.89
CA ALA A 36 -11.26 -12.79 -13.07
C ALA A 36 -10.38 -13.75 -13.90
N SER A 37 -10.85 -14.19 -15.09
CA SER A 37 -10.12 -15.13 -15.95
C SER A 37 -9.04 -14.49 -16.82
N ASP A 38 -9.15 -13.18 -17.13
CA ASP A 38 -8.19 -12.45 -17.97
C ASP A 38 -7.06 -11.75 -17.18
N GLY A 39 -6.98 -12.03 -15.87
CA GLY A 39 -5.82 -11.87 -15.01
C GLY A 39 -5.05 -10.56 -15.13
N PHE A 40 -5.53 -9.47 -14.51
CA PHE A 40 -4.68 -8.36 -14.12
C PHE A 40 -3.77 -8.82 -12.96
N TYR A 41 -2.66 -9.46 -13.29
CA TYR A 41 -1.63 -9.83 -12.31
C TYR A 41 -0.68 -8.64 -12.12
N ALA A 42 -0.93 -7.81 -11.12
CA ALA A 42 0.08 -6.83 -10.73
C ALA A 42 1.18 -7.57 -9.96
N GLN A 43 2.39 -7.59 -10.51
CA GLN A 43 3.57 -8.09 -9.82
C GLN A 43 3.73 -7.32 -8.50
N PRO A 44 3.97 -7.98 -7.35
CA PRO A 44 4.33 -7.28 -6.11
C PRO A 44 5.65 -6.54 -6.29
N SER A 45 5.84 -5.46 -5.54
CA SER A 45 7.15 -4.83 -5.43
C SER A 45 8.15 -5.81 -4.83
N VAL A 46 9.30 -5.94 -5.46
CA VAL A 46 10.39 -6.77 -4.94
C VAL A 46 11.32 -5.89 -4.13
N ILE A 47 11.54 -6.25 -2.87
CA ILE A 47 12.39 -5.54 -1.93
C ILE A 47 13.54 -6.46 -1.52
N LEU A 48 14.77 -6.07 -1.88
CA LEU A 48 15.96 -6.80 -1.43
C LEU A 48 16.28 -6.46 0.02
N LYS A 49 16.35 -7.45 0.90
CA LYS A 49 16.82 -7.29 2.28
C LYS A 49 18.31 -7.59 2.36
N ILE A 50 19.09 -6.60 2.76
CA ILE A 50 20.50 -6.84 3.06
C ILE A 50 20.60 -7.38 4.46
N SER A 51 20.70 -8.70 4.59
CA SER A 51 20.79 -9.45 5.84
C SER A 51 22.03 -10.32 5.94
N GLU A 52 22.76 -10.49 4.83
CA GLU A 52 23.99 -11.26 4.72
C GLU A 52 24.90 -10.59 3.70
N LYS A 53 26.22 -10.89 3.70
CA LYS A 53 27.17 -10.27 2.74
C LYS A 53 26.83 -10.56 1.29
N GLU A 54 26.27 -11.72 1.02
CA GLU A 54 25.88 -12.18 -0.30
C GLU A 54 24.64 -11.47 -0.82
N SER A 55 23.76 -10.98 0.07
CA SER A 55 22.54 -10.27 -0.32
C SER A 55 22.83 -9.02 -1.14
N ALA A 56 23.89 -8.30 -0.81
CA ALA A 56 24.30 -7.10 -1.53
C ALA A 56 24.80 -7.41 -2.95
N ALA A 57 25.37 -8.60 -3.19
CA ALA A 57 25.83 -9.03 -4.51
C ALA A 57 24.68 -9.44 -5.44
N SER A 58 23.47 -9.61 -4.93
CA SER A 58 22.30 -10.05 -5.70
C SER A 58 21.61 -8.93 -6.51
N LEU A 59 22.12 -7.69 -6.45
CA LEU A 59 21.65 -6.58 -7.30
C LEU A 59 22.13 -6.77 -8.75
N SER A 60 21.44 -7.63 -9.51
CA SER A 60 21.74 -7.84 -10.92
C SER A 60 21.25 -6.65 -11.76
N GLU A 61 21.99 -6.31 -12.82
CA GLU A 61 21.59 -5.20 -13.71
C GLU A 61 20.35 -5.53 -14.56
N GLU A 62 20.00 -6.80 -14.71
CA GLU A 62 18.87 -7.24 -15.55
C GLU A 62 17.50 -7.00 -14.89
N ARG A 63 17.41 -7.15 -13.57
CA ARG A 63 16.16 -6.94 -12.82
C ARG A 63 16.45 -6.33 -11.46
N LEU A 64 16.30 -5.01 -11.37
CA LEU A 64 16.49 -4.29 -10.12
C LEU A 64 15.27 -4.46 -9.20
N PRO A 65 15.48 -4.64 -7.88
CA PRO A 65 14.40 -4.52 -6.91
C PRO A 65 13.89 -3.07 -6.86
N ALA A 66 12.64 -2.89 -6.47
CA ALA A 66 12.07 -1.55 -6.30
C ALA A 66 12.73 -0.81 -5.13
N SER A 67 13.12 -1.55 -4.09
CA SER A 67 13.70 -1.00 -2.88
C SER A 67 14.74 -1.96 -2.29
N VAL A 68 15.63 -1.40 -1.48
CA VAL A 68 16.61 -2.16 -0.69
C VAL A 68 16.38 -1.86 0.79
N PHE A 69 16.08 -2.90 1.57
CA PHE A 69 15.83 -2.83 3.01
C PHE A 69 17.13 -3.09 3.77
N LEU A 70 17.50 -2.17 4.68
CA LEU A 70 18.72 -2.25 5.47
C LEU A 70 18.44 -1.90 6.93
N SER A 71 18.91 -2.74 7.85
CA SER A 71 18.99 -2.37 9.27
C SER A 71 20.30 -1.66 9.57
N ILE A 72 20.27 -0.62 10.37
CA ILE A 72 21.46 0.16 10.72
C ILE A 72 21.55 0.48 12.21
N ASP A 73 22.77 0.61 12.72
CA ASP A 73 23.07 1.13 14.04
C ASP A 73 23.36 2.66 14.03
N GLU A 74 23.69 3.20 15.19
CA GLU A 74 24.04 4.61 15.41
C GLU A 74 25.34 5.07 14.72
N ASN A 75 26.20 4.14 14.32
CA ASN A 75 27.42 4.39 13.56
C ASN A 75 27.22 4.27 12.06
N LEU A 76 25.98 4.10 11.61
CA LEU A 76 25.59 3.80 10.22
C LEU A 76 26.18 2.49 9.71
N ALA A 77 26.50 1.56 10.60
CA ALA A 77 26.87 0.22 10.20
C ALA A 77 25.61 -0.53 9.79
N VAL A 78 25.64 -1.18 8.62
CA VAL A 78 24.57 -2.05 8.15
C VAL A 78 24.67 -3.38 8.89
N LEU A 79 23.57 -3.75 9.51
CA LEU A 79 23.48 -4.93 10.36
C LEU A 79 22.91 -6.12 9.60
N GLY A 80 23.53 -7.28 9.78
CA GLY A 80 23.02 -8.56 9.32
C GLY A 80 21.96 -9.15 10.26
N LYS A 81 21.47 -10.32 9.90
CA LYS A 81 20.39 -11.02 10.65
C LYS A 81 20.76 -11.37 12.09
N ASP A 82 22.05 -11.63 12.36
CA ASP A 82 22.57 -11.99 13.67
C ASP A 82 23.20 -10.78 14.39
N GLY A 83 22.99 -9.56 13.87
CA GLY A 83 23.54 -8.31 14.42
C GLY A 83 24.98 -8.02 14.04
N GLU A 84 25.59 -8.83 13.17
CA GLU A 84 26.94 -8.61 12.66
C GLU A 84 26.97 -7.41 11.71
N THR A 85 28.11 -6.71 11.65
CA THR A 85 28.32 -5.60 10.71
C THR A 85 28.65 -6.13 9.32
N LEU A 86 27.81 -5.79 8.33
CA LEU A 86 27.99 -6.15 6.92
C LEU A 86 28.81 -5.12 6.15
N GLY A 87 28.82 -3.88 6.61
CA GLY A 87 29.52 -2.76 5.98
C GLY A 87 29.00 -1.42 6.51
N ASN A 88 29.42 -0.33 5.90
CA ASN A 88 28.91 1.00 6.22
C ASN A 88 27.83 1.40 5.22
N PHE A 89 26.74 2.02 5.71
CA PHE A 89 25.63 2.46 4.86
C PHE A 89 26.10 3.36 3.71
N SER A 90 27.01 4.28 3.97
CA SER A 90 27.52 5.21 2.94
C SER A 90 28.17 4.47 1.76
N GLU A 91 28.98 3.46 2.03
CA GLU A 91 29.66 2.67 1.02
C GLU A 91 28.69 1.82 0.20
N ILE A 92 27.77 1.13 0.89
CA ILE A 92 26.74 0.31 0.25
C ILE A 92 25.80 1.17 -0.59
N TYR A 93 25.36 2.32 -0.06
CA TYR A 93 24.48 3.23 -0.76
C TYR A 93 25.13 3.76 -2.05
N GLU A 94 26.32 4.33 -1.97
CA GLU A 94 26.99 4.94 -3.14
C GLU A 94 27.36 3.92 -4.21
N SER A 95 27.77 2.71 -3.82
CA SER A 95 28.23 1.70 -4.77
C SER A 95 27.12 0.84 -5.35
N GLN A 96 26.04 0.60 -4.59
CA GLN A 96 25.08 -0.44 -4.96
C GLN A 96 23.64 0.07 -5.10
N ILE A 97 23.20 1.06 -4.32
CA ILE A 97 21.79 1.45 -4.24
C ILE A 97 21.47 2.71 -5.05
N LYS A 98 22.33 3.71 -4.95
CA LYS A 98 22.15 5.02 -5.56
C LYS A 98 21.86 4.96 -7.06
N GLY A 99 20.70 5.51 -7.46
CA GLY A 99 20.26 5.49 -8.85
C GLY A 99 19.72 4.15 -9.36
N LYS A 100 19.66 3.11 -8.50
CA LYS A 100 19.18 1.79 -8.88
C LYS A 100 17.91 1.39 -8.12
N ALA A 101 17.84 1.68 -6.82
CA ALA A 101 16.70 1.31 -5.97
C ALA A 101 16.52 2.31 -4.85
N MET A 102 15.31 2.39 -4.29
CA MET A 102 15.02 3.25 -3.15
C MET A 102 15.49 2.58 -1.85
N PRO A 103 16.32 3.22 -1.01
CA PRO A 103 16.66 2.68 0.29
C PRO A 103 15.48 2.75 1.25
N VAL A 104 15.22 1.66 1.96
CA VAL A 104 14.33 1.55 3.11
C VAL A 104 15.21 1.26 4.31
N VAL A 105 15.40 2.24 5.16
CA VAL A 105 16.32 2.15 6.28
C VAL A 105 15.56 1.86 7.56
N CYS A 106 15.97 0.82 8.28
CA CYS A 106 15.43 0.42 9.57
C CYS A 106 16.47 0.71 10.66
N PRO A 107 16.38 1.86 11.35
CA PRO A 107 17.26 2.15 12.48
C PRO A 107 16.87 1.27 13.67
N ASP A 108 17.86 0.65 14.31
CA ASP A 108 17.68 -0.22 15.48
C ASP A 108 17.27 0.56 16.74
N THR A 109 17.66 1.83 16.79
CA THR A 109 17.41 2.74 17.93
C THR A 109 16.98 4.13 17.46
N SER A 110 16.49 4.96 18.39
CA SER A 110 16.25 6.39 18.11
C SER A 110 17.55 7.13 17.81
N ALA A 111 18.68 6.73 18.43
CA ALA A 111 19.99 7.33 18.16
C ALA A 111 20.47 7.00 16.73
N ALA A 112 20.25 5.77 16.27
CA ALA A 112 20.53 5.37 14.89
C ALA A 112 19.67 6.17 13.88
N PHE A 113 18.41 6.43 14.20
CA PHE A 113 17.57 7.31 13.38
C PHE A 113 18.14 8.74 13.32
N ASP A 114 18.50 9.32 14.46
CA ASP A 114 19.02 10.71 14.54
C ASP A 114 20.35 10.82 13.76
N ALA A 115 21.24 9.85 13.88
CA ALA A 115 22.49 9.77 13.12
C ALA A 115 22.24 9.67 11.60
N PHE A 116 21.30 8.79 11.21
CA PHE A 116 20.94 8.63 9.81
C PHE A 116 20.27 9.86 9.22
N ALA A 117 19.37 10.51 9.95
CA ALA A 117 18.69 11.72 9.50
C ALA A 117 19.71 12.86 9.24
N ALA A 118 20.69 13.02 10.13
CA ALA A 118 21.77 13.98 9.92
C ALA A 118 22.62 13.66 8.68
N TYR A 119 22.97 12.39 8.49
CA TYR A 119 23.71 11.93 7.31
C TYR A 119 22.92 12.16 6.02
N ALA A 120 21.68 11.69 5.94
CA ALA A 120 20.84 11.77 4.74
C ALA A 120 20.56 13.22 4.33
N SER A 121 20.29 14.10 5.31
CA SER A 121 20.12 15.53 5.10
C SER A 121 21.42 16.18 4.58
N GLY A 122 22.56 15.85 5.16
CA GLY A 122 23.87 16.35 4.74
C GLY A 122 24.27 15.90 3.31
N LYS A 123 23.77 14.76 2.87
CA LYS A 123 23.98 14.20 1.52
C LYS A 123 22.85 14.52 0.55
N ASN A 124 21.79 15.19 0.99
CA ASN A 124 20.60 15.50 0.20
C ASN A 124 19.95 14.24 -0.41
N ILE A 125 19.83 13.18 0.39
CA ILE A 125 19.12 11.96 0.00
C ILE A 125 17.64 12.17 0.28
N THR A 126 16.83 12.31 -0.77
CA THR A 126 15.40 12.68 -0.67
C THR A 126 14.44 11.53 -1.00
N ASP A 127 14.88 10.58 -1.82
CA ASP A 127 14.06 9.42 -2.20
C ASP A 127 14.42 8.21 -1.32
N LEU A 128 13.81 8.16 -0.14
CA LEU A 128 14.05 7.11 0.85
C LEU A 128 12.82 6.88 1.75
N ALA A 129 12.82 5.76 2.46
CA ALA A 129 11.86 5.45 3.51
C ALA A 129 12.56 5.03 4.81
N ILE A 130 11.91 5.29 5.94
CA ILE A 130 12.29 4.78 7.25
C ILE A 130 11.28 3.73 7.67
N ALA A 131 11.73 2.54 7.99
CA ALA A 131 10.94 1.47 8.56
C ALA A 131 11.22 1.33 10.07
N SER A 132 10.19 1.20 10.89
CA SER A 132 10.36 1.01 12.33
C SER A 132 9.09 0.46 12.98
N GLU A 133 9.23 -0.28 14.07
CA GLU A 133 8.15 -0.63 15.00
C GLU A 133 7.79 0.55 15.92
N SER A 134 8.71 1.50 16.06
CA SER A 134 8.57 2.63 16.98
C SER A 134 7.78 3.79 16.36
N VAL A 135 6.56 4.00 16.86
CA VAL A 135 5.75 5.18 16.54
C VAL A 135 6.52 6.47 16.87
N ALA A 136 7.34 6.48 17.93
CA ALA A 136 8.14 7.64 18.32
C ALA A 136 9.21 7.97 17.27
N VAL A 137 9.90 6.98 16.73
CA VAL A 137 10.86 7.15 15.63
C VAL A 137 10.14 7.64 14.37
N LEU A 138 9.04 6.98 13.98
CA LEU A 138 8.32 7.34 12.77
C LEU A 138 7.66 8.73 12.85
N SER A 139 7.29 9.20 14.03
CA SER A 139 6.75 10.55 14.21
C SER A 139 7.75 11.66 13.85
N LYS A 140 9.05 11.40 13.97
CA LYS A 140 10.12 12.32 13.60
C LYS A 140 10.38 12.38 12.09
N VAL A 141 10.05 11.30 11.35
CA VAL A 141 10.45 11.15 9.94
C VAL A 141 10.02 12.32 9.08
N LYS A 142 8.76 12.75 9.20
CA LYS A 142 8.21 13.85 8.39
C LYS A 142 8.80 15.21 8.75
N SER A 143 9.10 15.45 10.03
CA SER A 143 9.61 16.75 10.50
C SER A 143 11.12 16.89 10.32
N GLU A 144 11.86 15.80 10.44
CA GLU A 144 13.34 15.86 10.48
C GLU A 144 14.00 15.40 9.16
N LEU A 145 13.33 14.56 8.36
CA LEU A 145 13.95 13.96 7.19
C LEU A 145 13.17 14.12 5.88
N SER A 146 11.90 14.48 5.89
CA SER A 146 11.03 14.53 4.70
C SER A 146 11.00 13.19 3.90
N ALA A 147 11.12 12.07 4.60
CA ALA A 147 11.10 10.72 4.05
C ALA A 147 9.71 10.07 4.18
N ARG A 148 9.55 8.89 3.57
CA ARG A 148 8.38 8.04 3.78
C ARG A 148 8.51 7.30 5.11
N ALA A 149 7.41 7.17 5.84
CA ALA A 149 7.33 6.32 7.03
C ALA A 149 6.70 4.97 6.66
N TYR A 150 7.36 3.87 7.00
CA TYR A 150 6.86 2.50 6.87
C TYR A 150 6.79 1.89 8.28
N TYR A 151 5.65 1.31 8.61
CA TYR A 151 5.42 0.81 9.97
C TYR A 151 5.57 -0.72 10.01
N ILE A 152 6.49 -1.21 10.84
CA ILE A 152 6.65 -2.64 11.11
C ILE A 152 5.61 -3.00 12.16
N ALA A 153 4.68 -3.88 11.81
CA ALA A 153 3.47 -4.16 12.55
C ALA A 153 3.38 -5.62 12.98
N LEU A 154 2.70 -5.86 14.09
CA LEU A 154 2.42 -7.17 14.64
C LEU A 154 0.92 -7.36 14.78
N ALA A 155 0.35 -8.43 14.24
CA ALA A 155 -1.07 -8.72 14.37
C ALA A 155 -1.31 -10.22 14.48
N SER A 156 -2.21 -10.59 15.40
CA SER A 156 -2.71 -11.94 15.60
C SER A 156 -4.24 -12.05 15.42
N SER A 157 -4.89 -10.93 15.08
CA SER A 157 -6.31 -10.82 14.83
C SER A 157 -6.63 -9.61 13.94
N THR A 158 -7.85 -9.53 13.40
CA THR A 158 -8.33 -8.35 12.67
C THR A 158 -8.45 -7.12 13.57
N ASP A 159 -8.71 -7.30 14.86
CA ASP A 159 -8.73 -6.19 15.83
C ASP A 159 -7.31 -5.64 16.04
N ASP A 160 -6.29 -6.50 16.05
CA ASP A 160 -4.88 -6.07 16.04
C ASP A 160 -4.57 -5.29 14.77
N CYS A 161 -4.95 -5.80 13.60
CA CYS A 161 -4.79 -5.10 12.34
C CYS A 161 -5.38 -3.67 12.39
N LEU A 162 -6.55 -3.51 13.01
CA LEU A 162 -7.19 -2.21 13.16
C LEU A 162 -6.38 -1.26 14.05
N ARG A 163 -5.82 -1.77 15.16
CA ARG A 163 -4.93 -0.98 16.03
C ARG A 163 -3.63 -0.58 15.31
N GLU A 164 -3.04 -1.50 14.55
CA GLU A 164 -1.82 -1.24 13.80
C GLU A 164 -2.06 -0.22 12.66
N ILE A 165 -3.21 -0.28 11.98
CA ILE A 165 -3.63 0.76 11.03
C ILE A 165 -3.75 2.13 11.74
N GLY A 166 -4.31 2.16 12.96
CA GLY A 166 -4.40 3.38 13.76
C GLY A 166 -3.04 3.99 14.06
N LYS A 167 -2.05 3.17 14.47
CA LYS A 167 -0.67 3.62 14.70
C LYS A 167 -0.02 4.12 13.40
N ALA A 168 -0.17 3.38 12.31
CA ALA A 168 0.34 3.76 11.00
C ALA A 168 -0.25 5.11 10.53
N ASN A 169 -1.55 5.34 10.73
CA ASN A 169 -2.21 6.60 10.40
C ASN A 169 -1.64 7.77 11.23
N ALA A 170 -1.37 7.55 12.52
CA ALA A 170 -0.83 8.58 13.40
C ALA A 170 0.54 9.11 12.94
N VAL A 171 1.33 8.28 12.29
CA VAL A 171 2.67 8.65 11.75
C VAL A 171 2.68 8.87 10.23
N GLY A 172 1.53 8.79 9.58
CA GLY A 172 1.42 8.96 8.12
C GLY A 172 2.01 7.80 7.30
N ALA A 173 2.23 6.63 7.92
CA ALA A 173 2.75 5.47 7.21
C ALA A 173 1.68 4.87 6.27
N GLN A 174 2.06 4.68 5.00
CA GLN A 174 1.21 4.05 3.99
C GLN A 174 1.51 2.56 3.82
N VAL A 175 2.69 2.11 4.20
CA VAL A 175 3.12 0.72 4.15
C VAL A 175 3.16 0.17 5.57
N LEU A 176 2.54 -0.99 5.77
CA LEU A 176 2.70 -1.84 6.93
C LEU A 176 3.52 -3.07 6.52
N ILE A 177 4.54 -3.39 7.30
CA ILE A 177 5.42 -4.53 7.08
C ILE A 177 5.11 -5.58 8.14
N PHE A 178 4.84 -6.80 7.70
CA PHE A 178 4.61 -7.95 8.58
C PHE A 178 5.61 -9.06 8.26
N SER A 179 5.98 -9.85 9.26
CA SER A 179 6.64 -11.12 9.04
C SER A 179 5.70 -12.09 8.32
N ALA A 180 6.26 -12.95 7.47
CA ALA A 180 5.49 -13.99 6.77
C ALA A 180 4.75 -14.93 7.73
N GLU A 181 5.28 -15.12 8.95
CA GLU A 181 4.70 -16.00 9.97
C GLU A 181 3.51 -15.36 10.68
N GLU A 182 3.41 -14.02 10.67
CA GLU A 182 2.42 -13.25 11.41
C GLU A 182 1.32 -12.69 10.52
N THR A 183 1.27 -13.09 9.26
CA THR A 183 0.28 -12.59 8.32
C THR A 183 -0.43 -13.72 7.57
N ASN A 184 -1.56 -13.37 6.97
CA ASN A 184 -2.36 -14.26 6.14
C ASN A 184 -3.21 -13.44 5.16
N ALA A 185 -3.88 -14.12 4.23
CA ALA A 185 -4.71 -13.50 3.21
C ALA A 185 -5.87 -12.64 3.77
N GLU A 186 -6.40 -12.99 4.95
CA GLU A 186 -7.46 -12.23 5.60
C GLU A 186 -6.95 -10.88 6.10
N TYR A 187 -5.81 -10.89 6.83
CA TYR A 187 -5.20 -9.66 7.35
C TYR A 187 -4.74 -8.74 6.23
N ILE A 188 -4.09 -9.31 5.21
CA ILE A 188 -3.65 -8.54 4.04
C ILE A 188 -4.84 -7.84 3.39
N ARG A 189 -5.90 -8.56 3.07
CA ARG A 189 -7.11 -7.98 2.46
C ARG A 189 -7.78 -6.95 3.37
N PHE A 190 -7.86 -7.22 4.68
CA PHE A 190 -8.46 -6.31 5.65
C PHE A 190 -7.72 -4.97 5.71
N ILE A 191 -6.39 -5.01 5.73
CA ILE A 191 -5.51 -3.84 5.79
C ILE A 191 -5.55 -3.07 4.46
N GLN A 192 -5.44 -3.79 3.34
CA GLN A 192 -5.42 -3.18 2.01
C GLN A 192 -6.76 -2.55 1.64
N ALA A 193 -7.89 -3.11 2.09
CA ALA A 193 -9.20 -2.49 1.95
C ALA A 193 -9.33 -1.13 2.67
N ARG A 194 -8.35 -0.77 3.52
CA ARG A 194 -8.26 0.51 4.23
C ARG A 194 -7.12 1.41 3.70
N PHE A 195 -6.78 1.22 2.42
CA PHE A 195 -5.77 2.01 1.69
C PHE A 195 -4.37 1.97 2.30
N LYS A 196 -4.01 0.85 2.91
CA LYS A 196 -2.63 0.59 3.31
C LYS A 196 -2.03 -0.47 2.42
N CYS A 197 -0.77 -0.31 2.05
CA CYS A 197 -0.01 -1.35 1.37
C CYS A 197 0.56 -2.31 2.41
N VAL A 198 0.47 -3.62 2.17
CA VAL A 198 1.11 -4.63 3.01
C VAL A 198 2.34 -5.17 2.30
N TRP A 199 3.48 -5.08 2.97
CA TRP A 199 4.70 -5.76 2.60
C TRP A 199 4.93 -6.93 3.54
N VAL A 200 5.41 -8.05 3.00
CA VAL A 200 5.68 -9.27 3.77
C VAL A 200 7.18 -9.54 3.77
N ASP A 201 7.75 -9.60 4.97
CA ASP A 201 9.16 -9.96 5.20
C ASP A 201 9.28 -11.48 5.28
N THR A 202 9.99 -12.09 4.34
CA THR A 202 10.16 -13.53 4.19
C THR A 202 11.58 -13.96 4.51
N ASP A 203 11.76 -15.22 4.84
CA ASP A 203 13.08 -15.86 5.00
C ASP A 203 13.81 -16.11 3.66
N GLY A 204 13.14 -15.83 2.52
CA GLY A 204 13.64 -16.07 1.18
C GLY A 204 13.35 -17.47 0.64
N SER A 205 12.67 -18.34 1.40
CA SER A 205 12.21 -19.62 0.89
C SER A 205 11.17 -19.47 -0.22
N ALA A 206 11.18 -20.39 -1.18
CA ALA A 206 10.19 -20.38 -2.26
C ALA A 206 8.75 -20.52 -1.73
N GLU A 207 8.58 -21.19 -0.60
CA GLU A 207 7.30 -21.41 0.06
C GLU A 207 6.74 -20.10 0.61
N GLN A 208 7.49 -19.40 1.48
CA GLN A 208 7.04 -18.12 2.05
C GLN A 208 6.83 -17.04 0.98
N ILE A 209 7.70 -16.99 -0.05
CA ILE A 209 7.51 -16.07 -1.18
C ILE A 209 6.23 -16.40 -1.93
N ALA A 210 5.96 -17.69 -2.25
CA ALA A 210 4.77 -18.09 -2.98
C ALA A 210 3.49 -17.82 -2.16
N ASP A 211 3.52 -18.06 -0.86
CA ASP A 211 2.42 -17.77 0.06
C ASP A 211 2.12 -16.28 0.13
N ALA A 212 3.14 -15.43 0.31
CA ALA A 212 2.97 -13.99 0.36
C ALA A 212 2.39 -13.42 -0.95
N VAL A 213 2.86 -13.94 -2.11
CA VAL A 213 2.29 -13.59 -3.43
C VAL A 213 0.84 -14.05 -3.52
N GLY A 214 0.55 -15.31 -3.16
CA GLY A 214 -0.80 -15.90 -3.20
C GLY A 214 -1.78 -15.21 -2.25
N GLN A 215 -1.31 -14.70 -1.12
CA GLN A 215 -2.10 -13.93 -0.16
C GLN A 215 -2.39 -12.49 -0.63
N GLY A 216 -1.71 -12.01 -1.68
CA GLY A 216 -1.95 -10.71 -2.29
C GLY A 216 -1.12 -9.56 -1.71
N ALA A 217 0.05 -9.83 -1.16
CA ALA A 217 0.95 -8.79 -0.67
C ALA A 217 1.34 -7.79 -1.78
N TYR A 218 1.46 -6.51 -1.43
CA TYR A 218 1.93 -5.45 -2.35
C TYR A 218 3.45 -5.44 -2.51
N GLY A 219 4.18 -5.92 -1.52
CA GLY A 219 5.62 -6.03 -1.57
C GLY A 219 6.11 -7.29 -0.88
N ILE A 220 7.18 -7.86 -1.41
CA ILE A 220 7.88 -9.02 -0.86
C ILE A 220 9.29 -8.60 -0.51
N ILE A 221 9.63 -8.68 0.77
CA ILE A 221 10.96 -8.46 1.29
C ILE A 221 11.65 -9.83 1.38
N ALA A 222 12.81 -9.96 0.75
CA ALA A 222 13.57 -11.21 0.77
C ALA A 222 15.08 -10.95 0.66
N PRO A 223 15.93 -11.83 1.19
CA PRO A 223 17.38 -11.70 1.08
C PRO A 223 17.91 -11.92 -0.35
N ASP A 224 17.10 -12.50 -1.23
CA ASP A 224 17.41 -12.73 -2.65
C ASP A 224 16.26 -12.23 -3.54
N ALA A 225 16.47 -11.11 -4.21
CA ALA A 225 15.51 -10.54 -5.14
C ALA A 225 15.27 -11.42 -6.38
N ALA A 226 16.31 -12.10 -6.88
CA ALA A 226 16.20 -12.96 -8.06
C ALA A 226 15.26 -14.14 -7.77
N LYS A 227 15.29 -14.66 -6.55
CA LYS A 227 14.38 -15.72 -6.10
C LYS A 227 12.92 -15.29 -6.12
N VAL A 228 12.64 -14.05 -5.71
CA VAL A 228 11.25 -13.51 -5.77
C VAL A 228 10.77 -13.44 -7.22
N PHE A 229 11.61 -12.94 -8.14
CA PHE A 229 11.27 -12.89 -9.57
C PHE A 229 11.06 -14.29 -10.16
N GLU A 230 11.89 -15.26 -9.77
CA GLU A 230 11.76 -16.66 -10.21
C GLU A 230 10.43 -17.28 -9.78
N VAL A 231 10.11 -17.17 -8.47
CA VAL A 231 8.89 -17.73 -7.90
C VAL A 231 7.66 -17.07 -8.52
N TYR A 232 7.64 -15.74 -8.62
CA TYR A 232 6.56 -15.02 -9.27
C TYR A 232 6.38 -15.42 -10.74
N GLY A 233 7.47 -15.57 -11.49
CA GLY A 233 7.43 -16.03 -12.88
C GLY A 233 6.81 -17.41 -13.03
N LYS A 234 7.09 -18.33 -12.11
CA LYS A 234 6.47 -19.68 -12.10
C LYS A 234 4.97 -19.62 -11.79
N ILE A 235 4.55 -18.77 -10.85
CA ILE A 235 3.13 -18.57 -10.53
C ILE A 235 2.41 -17.95 -11.74
N GLY A 236 2.99 -16.92 -12.37
CA GLY A 236 2.42 -16.25 -13.54
C GLY A 236 2.30 -17.13 -14.77
N SER A 237 3.20 -18.12 -14.94
CA SER A 237 3.15 -19.08 -16.04
C SER A 237 2.19 -20.23 -15.79
N ALA A 238 1.76 -20.45 -14.55
CA ALA A 238 0.79 -21.49 -14.17
C ALA A 238 -0.68 -21.12 -14.49
N LYS A 239 -0.90 -20.22 -15.46
CA LYS A 239 -2.24 -19.79 -15.94
C LYS A 239 -3.21 -20.93 -16.24
N GLU A 240 -2.68 -22.13 -16.55
CA GLU A 240 -3.49 -23.30 -16.85
C GLU A 240 -4.14 -23.95 -15.60
N LYS A 241 -3.83 -23.50 -14.38
CA LYS A 241 -4.23 -24.17 -13.14
C LYS A 241 -5.23 -23.42 -12.26
N ASN A 242 -5.98 -22.43 -12.78
CA ASN A 242 -7.01 -21.70 -12.03
C ASN A 242 -6.55 -21.06 -10.71
N TYR A 243 -5.29 -20.65 -10.61
CA TYR A 243 -4.84 -19.86 -9.47
C TYR A 243 -5.28 -18.41 -9.65
N ILE A 244 -6.24 -17.99 -8.85
CA ILE A 244 -6.61 -16.57 -8.73
C ILE A 244 -5.61 -15.95 -7.75
N LEU A 245 -4.67 -15.13 -8.25
CA LEU A 245 -3.88 -14.27 -7.39
C LEU A 245 -4.84 -13.25 -6.77
N SER A 246 -4.89 -13.21 -5.45
CA SER A 246 -5.92 -12.48 -4.69
C SER A 246 -5.76 -10.96 -4.69
N ARG A 247 -4.80 -10.41 -5.41
CA ARG A 247 -4.61 -8.97 -5.55
C ARG A 247 -5.51 -8.43 -6.65
N ALA A 248 -6.77 -8.16 -6.30
CA ALA A 248 -7.65 -7.40 -7.17
C ALA A 248 -7.24 -5.92 -7.16
N PRO A 249 -7.22 -5.23 -8.29
CA PRO A 249 -7.04 -3.79 -8.32
C PRO A 249 -8.16 -3.09 -7.55
N TYR A 250 -7.84 -2.00 -6.86
CA TYR A 250 -8.88 -1.13 -6.34
C TYR A 250 -9.53 -0.38 -7.48
N ILE A 251 -10.86 -0.42 -7.51
CA ILE A 251 -11.66 0.34 -8.47
C ILE A 251 -12.35 1.44 -7.68
N ALA A 252 -11.88 2.66 -7.83
CA ALA A 252 -12.49 3.83 -7.21
C ALA A 252 -13.43 4.51 -8.22
N ALA A 253 -14.72 4.49 -7.93
CA ALA A 253 -15.71 5.20 -8.71
C ALA A 253 -15.63 6.70 -8.39
N HIS A 254 -15.18 7.50 -9.33
CA HIS A 254 -15.04 8.95 -9.23
C HIS A 254 -16.42 9.61 -9.15
N ARG A 255 -16.75 10.18 -7.99
CA ARG A 255 -18.06 10.79 -7.66
C ARG A 255 -19.25 9.81 -7.74
N GLY A 256 -18.99 8.50 -7.67
CA GLY A 256 -19.97 7.44 -7.86
C GLY A 256 -20.09 6.96 -9.31
N ASP A 257 -21.12 6.16 -9.62
CA ASP A 257 -21.50 5.80 -10.99
C ASP A 257 -22.49 6.82 -11.54
N THR A 258 -22.07 7.57 -12.54
CA THR A 258 -22.87 8.66 -13.16
C THR A 258 -23.65 8.23 -14.39
N THR A 259 -23.80 6.93 -14.63
CA THR A 259 -24.56 6.42 -15.80
C THR A 259 -26.06 6.60 -15.66
N VAL A 260 -26.60 6.55 -14.44
CA VAL A 260 -28.03 6.67 -14.13
C VAL A 260 -28.31 7.86 -13.21
N HIS A 261 -27.49 8.08 -12.20
CA HIS A 261 -27.64 9.15 -11.22
C HIS A 261 -26.59 10.24 -11.40
N SER A 262 -26.93 11.47 -10.96
CA SER A 262 -25.95 12.58 -10.96
C SER A 262 -24.79 12.27 -10.00
N GLU A 263 -23.61 12.81 -10.33
CA GLU A 263 -22.42 12.70 -9.48
C GLU A 263 -22.66 13.18 -8.05
N ASN A 264 -21.89 12.64 -7.09
CA ASN A 264 -21.95 13.02 -5.68
C ASN A 264 -23.36 12.85 -5.05
N THR A 265 -24.15 11.90 -5.53
CA THR A 265 -25.46 11.55 -4.94
C THR A 265 -25.43 10.16 -4.33
N VAL A 266 -26.34 9.90 -3.40
CA VAL A 266 -26.50 8.58 -2.78
C VAL A 266 -26.78 7.51 -3.85
N GLY A 267 -27.61 7.83 -4.88
CA GLY A 267 -27.89 6.91 -5.97
C GLY A 267 -26.65 6.54 -6.77
N ALA A 268 -25.78 7.50 -7.07
CA ALA A 268 -24.50 7.23 -7.76
C ALA A 268 -23.55 6.36 -6.91
N ILE A 269 -23.55 6.54 -5.59
CA ILE A 269 -22.77 5.72 -4.66
C ILE A 269 -23.30 4.29 -4.63
N GLU A 270 -24.63 4.11 -4.54
CA GLU A 270 -25.26 2.79 -4.55
C GLU A 270 -25.06 2.05 -5.86
N ASP A 271 -25.14 2.75 -7.00
CA ASP A 271 -24.89 2.16 -8.32
C ASP A 271 -23.42 1.74 -8.47
N ALA A 272 -22.48 2.56 -8.05
CA ALA A 272 -21.06 2.22 -8.03
C ALA A 272 -20.79 0.94 -7.21
N ALA A 273 -21.42 0.80 -6.03
CA ALA A 273 -21.33 -0.41 -5.23
C ALA A 273 -21.95 -1.63 -5.93
N ARG A 274 -23.08 -1.43 -6.63
CA ARG A 274 -23.80 -2.50 -7.33
C ARG A 274 -23.01 -3.05 -8.52
N ILE A 275 -22.29 -2.20 -9.25
CA ILE A 275 -21.45 -2.62 -10.39
C ILE A 275 -20.08 -3.14 -9.96
N GLY A 276 -19.77 -3.19 -8.65
CA GLY A 276 -18.58 -3.81 -8.11
C GLY A 276 -17.40 -2.88 -7.88
N ALA A 277 -17.60 -1.58 -7.81
CA ALA A 277 -16.57 -0.66 -7.32
C ALA A 277 -16.18 -1.03 -5.88
N THR A 278 -14.87 -1.09 -5.63
CA THR A 278 -14.36 -1.38 -4.27
C THR A 278 -14.36 -0.15 -3.38
N HIS A 279 -14.35 1.02 -3.99
CA HIS A 279 -14.30 2.32 -3.34
C HIS A 279 -15.15 3.32 -4.13
N VAL A 280 -15.66 4.31 -3.41
CA VAL A 280 -16.32 5.47 -4.04
C VAL A 280 -15.59 6.72 -3.56
N GLU A 281 -15.16 7.54 -4.49
CA GLU A 281 -14.65 8.86 -4.21
C GLU A 281 -15.80 9.86 -4.25
N ILE A 282 -15.84 10.79 -3.30
CA ILE A 282 -16.86 11.83 -3.18
C ILE A 282 -16.24 13.16 -2.79
N ASP A 283 -16.84 14.25 -3.26
CA ASP A 283 -16.46 15.61 -2.91
C ASP A 283 -17.29 16.15 -1.77
N ILE A 284 -16.64 16.63 -0.71
CA ILE A 284 -17.30 17.17 0.49
C ILE A 284 -17.01 18.66 0.59
N ARG A 285 -18.05 19.46 0.83
CA ARG A 285 -17.96 20.89 1.09
C ARG A 285 -18.72 21.28 2.35
N LEU A 286 -18.31 22.37 2.94
CA LEU A 286 -18.98 22.99 4.08
C LEU A 286 -19.73 24.25 3.60
N THR A 287 -21.00 24.34 3.89
CA THR A 287 -21.84 25.52 3.64
C THR A 287 -21.49 26.66 4.65
N ALA A 288 -22.04 27.85 4.45
CA ALA A 288 -21.82 28.98 5.32
C ALA A 288 -22.42 28.78 6.73
N ASP A 289 -23.42 27.92 6.85
CA ASP A 289 -24.08 27.50 8.08
C ASP A 289 -23.53 26.17 8.63
N GLU A 290 -22.30 25.79 8.17
CA GLU A 290 -21.55 24.63 8.64
C GLU A 290 -22.22 23.27 8.39
N GLN A 291 -23.10 23.17 7.37
CA GLN A 291 -23.62 21.88 6.94
C GLN A 291 -22.70 21.22 5.92
N ILE A 292 -22.55 19.88 6.01
CA ILE A 292 -21.79 19.09 5.05
C ILE A 292 -22.68 18.79 3.85
N VAL A 293 -22.17 19.09 2.66
CA VAL A 293 -22.82 18.78 1.38
C VAL A 293 -21.85 18.07 0.44
N LEU A 294 -22.38 17.21 -0.42
CA LEU A 294 -21.62 16.58 -1.49
C LEU A 294 -21.68 17.47 -2.73
N LEU A 295 -20.56 18.09 -3.08
CA LEU A 295 -20.48 18.99 -4.24
C LEU A 295 -19.02 19.20 -4.64
N HIS A 296 -18.71 18.99 -5.93
CA HIS A 296 -17.36 19.23 -6.46
C HIS A 296 -17.07 20.72 -6.63
N ASP A 297 -17.95 21.44 -7.31
CA ASP A 297 -17.72 22.84 -7.71
C ASP A 297 -18.01 23.85 -6.60
N ASP A 298 -17.39 25.03 -6.68
CA ASP A 298 -17.64 26.14 -5.75
C ASP A 298 -19.03 26.74 -5.93
N ASP A 299 -19.68 26.45 -7.05
CA ASP A 299 -20.96 27.02 -7.45
C ASP A 299 -21.93 25.89 -7.85
N ILE A 300 -23.07 25.84 -7.17
CA ILE A 300 -24.12 24.85 -7.42
C ILE A 300 -24.69 24.93 -8.85
N ARG A 301 -24.56 26.06 -9.52
CA ARG A 301 -25.03 26.23 -10.92
C ARG A 301 -24.36 25.27 -11.88
N TYR A 302 -23.14 24.82 -11.60
CA TYR A 302 -22.47 23.81 -12.43
C TYR A 302 -23.05 22.39 -12.26
N ALA A 303 -23.65 22.13 -11.11
CA ALA A 303 -24.28 20.84 -10.81
C ALA A 303 -25.77 20.80 -11.17
N LEU A 304 -26.42 21.96 -11.29
CA LEU A 304 -27.84 22.04 -11.66
C LEU A 304 -28.01 21.96 -13.17
N ARG A 305 -29.01 21.19 -13.59
CA ARG A 305 -29.44 21.08 -14.97
C ARG A 305 -30.93 21.38 -15.03
N ASP A 306 -31.37 22.00 -16.13
CA ASP A 306 -32.78 22.10 -16.45
C ASP A 306 -33.35 20.76 -16.97
N ASP A 307 -34.66 20.69 -17.21
CA ASP A 307 -35.32 19.47 -17.67
C ASP A 307 -34.83 19.04 -19.09
N ALA A 308 -34.13 19.90 -19.81
CA ALA A 308 -33.51 19.62 -21.09
C ALA A 308 -32.01 19.23 -20.96
N GLY A 309 -31.48 19.24 -19.74
CA GLY A 309 -30.08 18.90 -19.44
C GLY A 309 -29.08 20.05 -19.64
N ASN A 310 -29.53 21.29 -19.85
CA ASN A 310 -28.65 22.46 -19.96
C ASN A 310 -28.23 22.93 -18.56
N PRO A 311 -27.02 23.50 -18.37
CA PRO A 311 -26.62 24.14 -17.13
C PRO A 311 -27.62 25.24 -16.75
N ALA A 312 -28.01 25.27 -15.44
CA ALA A 312 -28.94 26.24 -14.88
C ALA A 312 -28.29 27.63 -14.66
#